data_f33ebdf36cd2370ad0394582b1a114a6
#
_entry.id   f33ebdf36cd2370ad0394582b1a114a6
#
_cell.length_a   1.000
_cell.length_b   1.000
_cell.length_c   1.000
_cell.angle_alpha   90.00
_cell.angle_beta   90.00
_cell.angle_gamma   90.00
#
_symmetry.space_group_name_H-M   'P 1'
#
loop_
_entity.id
_entity.type
_entity.pdbx_description
1 polymer ?
#
loop_
_entity_poly.entity_id
_entity_poly.type
_entity_poly.pdbx_seq_one_letter_code
_entity_poly.pdbx_strand_id
1 'polypeptide(L)'
;MFESVHAALRMDRIPLNSKFIHIIEEEDLLGAFLVNHFLHLALRQSSHVILVGLENTFGHYKGVSSKFGINMTKSRDAGYVDYIDGLKLISENINSEGILVIEQFLNSILQQVKEYHKENTVLIIDKISLLLSLGVTDREMLAFVQELHLICNPHKSCLITRSRAMTGLGDGENHEGGNDRISAFMSHTSNLSIAVRPLSSGRSSTVTGNICFLWNDPEDGQIQHFQFRVEEKDVKVFAIGTSGAVL
;
A
#
# COMPACT_ATOMS: atom_id res chain seq x y z
N MET A 1 -18.52 5.17 -3.14
CA MET A 1 -17.62 4.93 -2.03
C MET A 1 -16.22 5.31 -2.46
N PHE A 2 -15.49 6.06 -1.64
CA PHE A 2 -14.21 6.67 -2.00
C PHE A 2 -14.25 7.47 -3.33
N GLU A 3 -15.40 8.06 -3.67
CA GLU A 3 -15.58 8.81 -4.92
C GLU A 3 -14.64 10.02 -4.98
N SER A 4 -14.50 10.74 -3.88
CA SER A 4 -13.57 11.86 -3.79
C SER A 4 -12.11 11.43 -3.90
N VAL A 5 -11.73 10.28 -3.34
CA VAL A 5 -10.40 9.67 -3.51
C VAL A 5 -10.18 9.30 -4.97
N HIS A 6 -11.17 8.64 -5.58
CA HIS A 6 -11.13 8.24 -6.99
C HIS A 6 -10.97 9.44 -7.92
N ALA A 7 -11.76 10.48 -7.69
CA ALA A 7 -11.67 11.73 -8.45
C ALA A 7 -10.33 12.44 -8.25
N ALA A 8 -9.84 12.55 -7.02
CA ALA A 8 -8.55 13.17 -6.72
C ALA A 8 -7.37 12.42 -7.35
N LEU A 9 -7.45 11.08 -7.40
CA LEU A 9 -6.46 10.22 -8.07
C LEU A 9 -6.58 10.25 -9.60
N ARG A 10 -7.62 10.87 -10.17
CA ARG A 10 -7.90 10.84 -11.61
C ARG A 10 -7.90 9.44 -12.22
N MET A 11 -8.36 8.44 -11.46
CA MET A 11 -8.31 7.02 -11.84
C MET A 11 -9.15 6.70 -13.08
N ASP A 12 -10.10 7.57 -13.46
CA ASP A 12 -10.84 7.44 -14.71
C ASP A 12 -9.95 7.56 -15.97
N ARG A 13 -8.78 8.19 -15.81
CA ARG A 13 -7.83 8.42 -16.90
C ARG A 13 -6.64 7.46 -16.88
N ILE A 14 -6.43 6.75 -15.76
CA ILE A 14 -5.21 5.96 -15.54
C ILE A 14 -5.60 4.55 -15.13
N PRO A 15 -5.54 3.59 -16.06
CA PRO A 15 -5.76 2.19 -15.72
C PRO A 15 -4.68 1.72 -14.73
N LEU A 16 -5.04 0.80 -13.83
CA LEU A 16 -4.09 0.18 -12.90
C LEU A 16 -3.02 -0.65 -13.59
N ASN A 17 -3.29 -1.09 -14.82
CA ASN A 17 -2.43 -2.00 -15.56
C ASN A 17 -1.00 -1.48 -15.71
N SER A 18 -0.03 -2.34 -15.44
CA SER A 18 1.40 -2.04 -15.54
C SER A 18 1.86 -0.84 -14.71
N LYS A 19 1.21 -0.59 -13.57
CA LYS A 19 1.58 0.50 -12.67
C LYS A 19 2.23 -0.04 -11.40
N PHE A 20 3.20 0.72 -10.91
CA PHE A 20 3.67 0.61 -9.54
C PHE A 20 3.16 1.82 -8.74
N ILE A 21 2.41 1.55 -7.67
CA ILE A 21 1.86 2.57 -6.77
C ILE A 21 2.51 2.38 -5.40
N HIS A 22 3.12 3.42 -4.88
CA HIS A 22 3.73 3.41 -3.55
C HIS A 22 3.00 4.36 -2.61
N ILE A 23 2.46 3.82 -1.51
CA ILE A 23 1.77 4.57 -0.46
C ILE A 23 2.73 4.73 0.72
N ILE A 24 2.98 5.98 1.13
CA ILE A 24 3.84 6.33 2.25
C ILE A 24 2.99 6.99 3.32
N GLU A 25 3.02 6.46 4.53
CA GLU A 25 2.35 7.06 5.69
C GLU A 25 3.37 7.52 6.74
N GLU A 26 3.23 8.72 7.26
CA GLU A 26 4.11 9.22 8.32
C GLU A 26 3.67 8.73 9.71
N GLU A 27 2.38 8.48 9.90
CA GLU A 27 1.82 7.85 11.09
C GLU A 27 1.10 6.55 10.74
N ASP A 28 1.10 5.59 11.66
CA ASP A 28 0.45 4.31 11.49
C ASP A 28 -1.04 4.46 11.20
N LEU A 29 -1.54 3.65 10.27
CA LEU A 29 -2.94 3.51 9.86
C LEU A 29 -3.54 4.67 9.07
N LEU A 30 -2.87 5.81 8.91
CA LEU A 30 -3.40 6.92 8.11
C LEU A 30 -3.62 6.54 6.64
N GLY A 31 -2.74 5.71 6.06
CA GLY A 31 -2.80 5.27 4.66
C GLY A 31 -3.61 3.99 4.42
N ALA A 32 -4.11 3.32 5.46
CA ALA A 32 -4.78 2.03 5.33
C ALA A 32 -6.05 2.09 4.47
N PHE A 33 -6.76 3.22 4.45
CA PHE A 33 -7.94 3.41 3.60
C PHE A 33 -7.60 3.33 2.10
N LEU A 34 -6.38 3.71 1.69
CA LEU A 34 -5.93 3.61 0.30
C LEU A 34 -5.76 2.16 -0.13
N VAL A 35 -5.22 1.30 0.74
CA VAL A 35 -5.17 -0.15 0.47
C VAL A 35 -6.57 -0.70 0.20
N ASN A 36 -7.54 -0.35 1.04
CA ASN A 36 -8.94 -0.73 0.84
C ASN A 36 -9.52 -0.11 -0.44
N HIS A 37 -9.20 1.15 -0.75
CA HIS A 37 -9.64 1.80 -1.99
C HIS A 37 -9.18 1.03 -3.22
N PHE A 38 -7.88 0.71 -3.32
CA PHE A 38 -7.33 -0.01 -4.46
C PHE A 38 -7.82 -1.47 -4.54
N LEU A 39 -7.96 -2.15 -3.40
CA LEU A 39 -8.57 -3.47 -3.32
C LEU A 39 -9.99 -3.46 -3.90
N HIS A 40 -10.81 -2.49 -3.51
CA HIS A 40 -12.16 -2.36 -4.00
C HIS A 40 -12.21 -1.98 -5.48
N LEU A 41 -11.32 -1.09 -5.92
CA LEU A 41 -11.22 -0.69 -7.32
C LEU A 41 -10.87 -1.90 -8.20
N ALA A 42 -9.87 -2.68 -7.81
CA ALA A 42 -9.47 -3.89 -8.52
C ALA A 42 -10.63 -4.88 -8.65
N LEU A 43 -11.34 -5.16 -7.55
CA LEU A 43 -12.49 -6.09 -7.57
C LEU A 43 -13.66 -5.58 -8.43
N ARG A 44 -13.90 -4.27 -8.48
CA ARG A 44 -14.92 -3.68 -9.37
C ARG A 44 -14.54 -3.77 -10.84
N GLN A 45 -13.24 -3.72 -11.14
CA GLN A 45 -12.72 -3.90 -12.51
C GLN A 45 -12.56 -5.37 -12.89
N SER A 46 -13.03 -6.30 -12.03
CA SER A 46 -12.90 -7.75 -12.23
C SER A 46 -11.43 -8.20 -12.38
N SER A 47 -10.50 -7.44 -11.80
CA SER A 47 -9.10 -7.81 -11.72
C SER A 47 -8.91 -8.89 -10.65
N HIS A 48 -7.96 -9.78 -10.88
CA HIS A 48 -7.51 -10.70 -9.84
C HIS A 48 -6.67 -9.93 -8.80
N VAL A 49 -6.83 -10.23 -7.53
CA VAL A 49 -6.10 -9.55 -6.45
C VAL A 49 -5.30 -10.57 -5.66
N ILE A 50 -4.00 -10.33 -5.52
CA ILE A 50 -3.16 -10.99 -4.53
C ILE A 50 -2.90 -10.00 -3.41
N LEU A 51 -3.34 -10.32 -2.20
CA LEU A 51 -3.15 -9.49 -1.02
C LEU A 51 -2.17 -10.16 -0.07
N VAL A 52 -1.00 -9.57 0.13
CA VAL A 52 0.00 -10.00 1.11
C VAL A 52 -0.21 -9.20 2.40
N GLY A 53 -0.72 -9.83 3.43
CA GLY A 53 -0.94 -9.25 4.75
C GLY A 53 0.26 -9.50 5.66
N LEU A 54 1.12 -8.50 5.84
CA LEU A 54 2.26 -8.59 6.76
C LEU A 54 1.89 -8.19 8.19
N GLU A 55 0.90 -7.29 8.35
CA GLU A 55 0.46 -6.77 9.64
C GLU A 55 -0.95 -7.25 10.02
N ASN A 56 -1.84 -7.36 9.04
CA ASN A 56 -3.25 -7.65 9.26
C ASN A 56 -3.64 -9.03 8.73
N THR A 57 -4.58 -9.69 9.40
CA THR A 57 -5.13 -10.98 8.96
C THR A 57 -6.20 -10.79 7.88
N PHE A 58 -6.53 -11.85 7.14
CA PHE A 58 -7.65 -11.84 6.19
C PHE A 58 -8.97 -11.41 6.84
N GLY A 59 -9.18 -11.79 8.11
CA GLY A 59 -10.33 -11.38 8.91
C GLY A 59 -10.48 -9.87 9.05
N HIS A 60 -9.37 -9.15 9.20
CA HIS A 60 -9.35 -7.69 9.24
C HIS A 60 -9.86 -7.09 7.92
N TYR A 61 -9.25 -7.47 6.78
CA TYR A 61 -9.67 -6.96 5.46
C TYR A 61 -11.12 -7.32 5.15
N LYS A 62 -11.58 -8.52 5.51
CA LYS A 62 -12.97 -8.94 5.40
C LYS A 62 -13.90 -8.02 6.21
N GLY A 63 -13.54 -7.72 7.46
CA GLY A 63 -14.31 -6.85 8.34
C GLY A 63 -14.43 -5.42 7.81
N VAL A 64 -13.32 -4.85 7.34
CA VAL A 64 -13.30 -3.51 6.75
C VAL A 64 -14.09 -3.49 5.44
N SER A 65 -13.83 -4.42 4.52
CA SER A 65 -14.49 -4.48 3.20
C SER A 65 -16.00 -4.67 3.30
N SER A 66 -16.46 -5.40 4.33
CA SER A 66 -17.91 -5.63 4.55
C SER A 66 -18.67 -4.33 4.86
N LYS A 67 -18.05 -3.37 5.56
CA LYS A 67 -18.63 -2.04 5.81
C LYS A 67 -18.90 -1.27 4.52
N PHE A 68 -18.20 -1.63 3.48
CA PHE A 68 -18.29 -1.04 2.15
C PHE A 68 -19.05 -1.91 1.14
N GLY A 69 -19.75 -2.94 1.60
CA GLY A 69 -20.60 -3.78 0.76
C GLY A 69 -19.84 -4.81 -0.09
N ILE A 70 -18.52 -5.03 0.18
CA ILE A 70 -17.73 -6.04 -0.51
C ILE A 70 -17.59 -7.29 0.35
N ASN A 71 -18.00 -8.43 -0.22
CA ASN A 71 -17.86 -9.72 0.41
C ASN A 71 -16.55 -10.40 0.00
N MET A 72 -15.49 -10.15 0.77
CA MET A 72 -14.16 -10.73 0.52
C MET A 72 -14.15 -12.26 0.50
N THR A 73 -14.97 -12.91 1.32
CA THR A 73 -15.08 -14.37 1.32
C THR A 73 -15.63 -14.86 -0.02
N LYS A 74 -16.74 -14.26 -0.50
CA LYS A 74 -17.31 -14.60 -1.81
C LYS A 74 -16.31 -14.33 -2.95
N SER A 75 -15.57 -13.23 -2.89
CA SER A 75 -14.55 -12.91 -3.90
C SER A 75 -13.42 -13.91 -3.90
N ARG A 76 -13.00 -14.40 -2.74
CA ARG A 76 -11.99 -15.45 -2.59
C ARG A 76 -12.49 -16.80 -3.13
N ASP A 77 -13.68 -17.21 -2.73
CA ASP A 77 -14.31 -18.48 -3.17
C ASP A 77 -14.53 -18.50 -4.69
N ALA A 78 -14.75 -17.33 -5.29
CA ALA A 78 -14.88 -17.16 -6.73
C ALA A 78 -13.52 -17.03 -7.47
N GLY A 79 -12.38 -17.09 -6.76
CA GLY A 79 -11.04 -17.03 -7.34
C GLY A 79 -10.59 -15.64 -7.80
N TYR A 80 -11.25 -14.58 -7.32
CA TYR A 80 -10.84 -13.20 -7.58
C TYR A 80 -9.84 -12.65 -6.55
N VAL A 81 -9.69 -13.31 -5.40
CA VAL A 81 -8.79 -12.88 -4.33
C VAL A 81 -8.00 -14.06 -3.81
N ASP A 82 -6.68 -13.96 -3.84
CA ASP A 82 -5.77 -14.79 -3.07
C ASP A 82 -5.15 -13.99 -1.95
N TYR A 83 -5.06 -14.59 -0.77
CA TYR A 83 -4.49 -13.96 0.41
C TYR A 83 -3.26 -14.74 0.86
N ILE A 84 -2.13 -14.05 0.91
CA ILE A 84 -0.88 -14.57 1.46
C ILE A 84 -0.76 -14.09 2.91
N ASP A 85 -0.79 -15.04 3.84
CA ASP A 85 -0.70 -14.77 5.27
C ASP A 85 0.76 -14.62 5.70
N GLY A 86 1.24 -13.38 5.68
CA GLY A 86 2.62 -13.05 6.07
C GLY A 86 2.93 -13.40 7.53
N LEU A 87 1.95 -13.28 8.44
CA LEU A 87 2.13 -13.64 9.84
C LEU A 87 2.32 -15.15 10.01
N LYS A 88 1.58 -15.95 9.25
CA LYS A 88 1.76 -17.40 9.20
C LYS A 88 3.12 -17.76 8.63
N LEU A 89 3.53 -17.13 7.52
CA LEU A 89 4.82 -17.35 6.88
C LEU A 89 6.00 -16.99 7.83
N ILE A 90 5.88 -15.94 8.63
CA ILE A 90 6.88 -15.62 9.66
C ILE A 90 7.04 -16.84 10.60
N SER A 91 5.94 -17.37 11.12
CA SER A 91 6.00 -18.51 12.06
C SER A 91 6.55 -19.79 11.43
N GLU A 92 6.30 -20.02 10.14
CA GLU A 92 6.77 -21.19 9.39
C GLU A 92 8.25 -21.11 8.99
N ASN A 93 8.84 -19.91 9.00
CA ASN A 93 10.24 -19.69 8.63
C ASN A 93 11.14 -19.36 9.84
N ILE A 94 10.69 -19.64 11.05
CA ILE A 94 11.53 -19.58 12.26
C ILE A 94 12.31 -20.90 12.41
N ASN A 95 13.63 -20.80 12.61
CA ASN A 95 14.49 -21.95 12.82
C ASN A 95 14.37 -22.53 14.27
N SER A 96 15.10 -23.59 14.55
CA SER A 96 15.13 -24.24 15.88
C SER A 96 15.62 -23.35 17.02
N GLU A 97 16.30 -22.25 16.70
CA GLU A 97 16.81 -21.25 17.67
C GLU A 97 15.83 -20.09 17.88
N GLY A 98 14.66 -20.11 17.22
CA GLY A 98 13.66 -19.04 17.30
C GLY A 98 13.98 -17.84 16.44
N ILE A 99 14.89 -17.95 15.46
CA ILE A 99 15.33 -16.87 14.58
C ILE A 99 14.63 -16.99 13.22
N LEU A 100 14.08 -15.89 12.72
CA LEU A 100 13.48 -15.85 11.39
C LEU A 100 14.58 -15.99 10.32
N VAL A 101 14.41 -16.95 9.42
CA VAL A 101 15.30 -17.15 8.26
C VAL A 101 14.81 -16.27 7.11
N ILE A 102 15.36 -15.06 7.02
CA ILE A 102 14.92 -13.98 6.11
C ILE A 102 14.81 -14.45 4.67
N GLU A 103 15.84 -15.11 4.14
CA GLU A 103 15.86 -15.57 2.74
C GLU A 103 14.72 -16.55 2.46
N GLN A 104 14.49 -17.52 3.34
CA GLN A 104 13.40 -18.50 3.19
C GLN A 104 12.03 -17.82 3.28
N PHE A 105 11.86 -16.87 4.20
CA PHE A 105 10.64 -16.12 4.38
C PHE A 105 10.30 -15.29 3.13
N LEU A 106 11.24 -14.50 2.60
CA LEU A 106 11.03 -13.70 1.39
C LEU A 106 10.76 -14.60 0.17
N ASN A 107 11.50 -15.70 0.02
CA ASN A 107 11.28 -16.67 -1.04
C ASN A 107 9.90 -17.34 -0.93
N SER A 108 9.41 -17.63 0.29
CA SER A 108 8.07 -18.18 0.49
C SER A 108 6.96 -17.22 0.01
N ILE A 109 7.12 -15.91 0.24
CA ILE A 109 6.20 -14.90 -0.30
C ILE A 109 6.27 -14.88 -1.83
N LEU A 110 7.48 -14.78 -2.41
CA LEU A 110 7.67 -14.71 -3.87
C LEU A 110 7.12 -15.96 -4.57
N GLN A 111 7.31 -17.14 -3.98
CA GLN A 111 6.78 -18.39 -4.53
C GLN A 111 5.25 -18.38 -4.58
N GLN A 112 4.58 -17.99 -3.49
CA GLN A 112 3.12 -17.91 -3.46
C GLN A 112 2.60 -16.83 -4.41
N VAL A 113 3.29 -15.69 -4.50
CA VAL A 113 2.94 -14.65 -5.49
C VAL A 113 3.02 -15.22 -6.91
N LYS A 114 4.10 -15.94 -7.27
CA LYS A 114 4.26 -16.57 -8.58
C LYS A 114 3.18 -17.63 -8.86
N GLU A 115 2.81 -18.42 -7.86
CA GLU A 115 1.78 -19.45 -7.96
C GLU A 115 0.38 -18.86 -8.20
N TYR A 116 0.02 -17.79 -7.50
CA TYR A 116 -1.30 -17.17 -7.63
C TYR A 116 -1.39 -16.17 -8.78
N HIS A 117 -0.26 -15.71 -9.31
CA HIS A 117 -0.22 -14.65 -10.31
C HIS A 117 -0.92 -15.04 -11.61
N LYS A 118 -1.77 -14.15 -12.10
CA LYS A 118 -2.52 -14.28 -13.37
C LYS A 118 -2.36 -12.99 -14.18
N GLU A 119 -2.78 -13.02 -15.43
CA GLU A 119 -2.88 -11.80 -16.22
C GLU A 119 -3.84 -10.80 -15.56
N ASN A 120 -3.50 -9.51 -15.60
CA ASN A 120 -4.28 -8.43 -14.99
C ASN A 120 -4.44 -8.58 -13.46
N THR A 121 -3.40 -9.01 -12.77
CA THR A 121 -3.37 -9.10 -11.31
C THR A 121 -3.04 -7.73 -10.68
N VAL A 122 -3.71 -7.40 -9.59
CA VAL A 122 -3.33 -6.33 -8.67
C VAL A 122 -2.70 -6.95 -7.44
N LEU A 123 -1.37 -6.84 -7.33
CA LEU A 123 -0.60 -7.33 -6.19
C LEU A 123 -0.48 -6.22 -5.15
N ILE A 124 -0.99 -6.46 -3.96
CA ILE A 124 -0.96 -5.51 -2.85
C ILE A 124 -0.09 -6.08 -1.73
N ILE A 125 0.99 -5.37 -1.38
CA ILE A 125 1.83 -5.66 -0.21
C ILE A 125 1.50 -4.64 0.87
N ASP A 126 0.72 -5.05 1.85
CA ASP A 126 0.33 -4.15 2.94
C ASP A 126 1.42 -4.08 4.00
N LYS A 127 1.93 -2.85 4.22
CA LYS A 127 2.98 -2.50 5.18
C LYS A 127 4.33 -3.21 4.93
N ILE A 128 4.85 -3.06 3.71
CA ILE A 128 6.13 -3.63 3.31
C ILE A 128 7.30 -3.21 4.23
N SER A 129 7.23 -2.02 4.85
CA SER A 129 8.23 -1.55 5.82
C SER A 129 8.39 -2.43 7.05
N LEU A 130 7.40 -3.30 7.36
CA LEU A 130 7.52 -4.28 8.44
C LEU A 130 8.67 -5.26 8.21
N LEU A 131 8.98 -5.57 6.95
CA LEU A 131 10.10 -6.47 6.60
C LEU A 131 11.42 -5.95 7.15
N LEU A 132 11.66 -4.63 7.11
CA LEU A 132 12.86 -4.01 7.69
C LEU A 132 12.88 -4.17 9.22
N SER A 133 11.74 -4.05 9.88
CA SER A 133 11.63 -4.29 11.33
C SER A 133 11.87 -5.76 11.71
N LEU A 134 11.67 -6.68 10.78
CA LEU A 134 11.97 -8.11 10.94
C LEU A 134 13.44 -8.45 10.65
N GLY A 135 14.27 -7.47 10.30
CA GLY A 135 15.69 -7.65 10.05
C GLY A 135 16.08 -7.83 8.57
N VAL A 136 15.14 -7.64 7.63
CA VAL A 136 15.46 -7.58 6.20
C VAL A 136 16.35 -6.37 5.94
N THR A 137 17.51 -6.57 5.33
CA THR A 137 18.43 -5.50 4.97
C THR A 137 17.91 -4.69 3.78
N ASP A 138 18.41 -3.45 3.61
CA ASP A 138 18.09 -2.61 2.45
C ASP A 138 18.33 -3.34 1.13
N ARG A 139 19.43 -4.09 1.03
CA ARG A 139 19.79 -4.85 -0.17
C ARG A 139 18.76 -5.95 -0.47
N GLU A 140 18.38 -6.71 0.53
CA GLU A 140 17.37 -7.77 0.38
C GLU A 140 16.00 -7.18 0.04
N MET A 141 15.64 -6.05 0.65
CA MET A 141 14.39 -5.33 0.34
C MET A 141 14.37 -4.86 -1.11
N LEU A 142 15.46 -4.25 -1.60
CA LEU A 142 15.56 -3.81 -2.99
C LEU A 142 15.45 -4.99 -3.96
N ALA A 143 16.14 -6.09 -3.68
CA ALA A 143 16.05 -7.30 -4.49
C ALA A 143 14.63 -7.88 -4.48
N PHE A 144 13.98 -7.93 -3.32
CA PHE A 144 12.60 -8.39 -3.18
C PHE A 144 11.62 -7.53 -4.00
N VAL A 145 11.71 -6.20 -3.92
CA VAL A 145 10.87 -5.28 -4.71
C VAL A 145 11.13 -5.44 -6.20
N GLN A 146 12.39 -5.62 -6.62
CA GLN A 146 12.74 -5.87 -8.02
C GLN A 146 12.13 -7.18 -8.53
N GLU A 147 12.18 -8.27 -7.75
CA GLU A 147 11.53 -9.53 -8.11
C GLU A 147 10.01 -9.39 -8.27
N LEU A 148 9.34 -8.66 -7.37
CA LEU A 148 7.91 -8.36 -7.50
C LEU A 148 7.61 -7.58 -8.80
N HIS A 149 8.46 -6.63 -9.17
CA HIS A 149 8.35 -5.90 -10.44
C HIS A 149 8.50 -6.83 -11.65
N LEU A 150 9.48 -7.75 -11.62
CA LEU A 150 9.69 -8.72 -12.69
C LEU A 150 8.50 -9.67 -12.86
N ILE A 151 7.81 -10.01 -11.75
CA ILE A 151 6.59 -10.82 -11.81
C ILE A 151 5.42 -10.01 -12.42
N CYS A 152 5.26 -8.76 -12.05
CA CYS A 152 4.12 -7.94 -12.45
C CYS A 152 4.22 -7.42 -13.90
N ASN A 153 5.41 -7.04 -14.37
CA ASN A 153 5.61 -6.31 -15.61
C ASN A 153 5.17 -7.06 -16.88
N PRO A 154 5.51 -8.36 -17.10
CA PRO A 154 5.14 -9.07 -18.33
C PRO A 154 3.63 -9.26 -18.52
N HIS A 155 2.86 -9.17 -17.43
CA HIS A 155 1.45 -9.56 -17.37
C HIS A 155 0.48 -8.38 -17.23
N LYS A 156 0.93 -7.17 -17.48
CA LYS A 156 0.13 -5.93 -17.29
C LYS A 156 -0.48 -5.82 -15.90
N SER A 157 0.22 -6.35 -14.91
CA SER A 157 -0.22 -6.36 -13.52
C SER A 157 0.17 -5.08 -12.81
N CYS A 158 -0.54 -4.74 -11.73
CA CYS A 158 -0.26 -3.59 -10.89
C CYS A 158 0.42 -4.05 -9.61
N LEU A 159 1.48 -3.37 -9.20
CA LEU A 159 2.08 -3.52 -7.88
C LEU A 159 1.69 -2.34 -6.99
N ILE A 160 1.18 -2.62 -5.81
CA ILE A 160 0.84 -1.62 -4.80
C ILE A 160 1.55 -1.97 -3.51
N THR A 161 2.32 -1.04 -2.98
CA THR A 161 3.01 -1.21 -1.69
C THR A 161 2.61 -0.10 -0.74
N ARG A 162 2.47 -0.44 0.55
CA ARG A 162 2.32 0.54 1.63
C ARG A 162 3.50 0.45 2.58
N SER A 163 4.11 1.59 2.91
CA SER A 163 5.19 1.69 3.87
C SER A 163 4.95 2.81 4.86
N ARG A 164 5.60 2.70 6.02
CA ARG A 164 5.72 3.80 6.98
C ARG A 164 6.99 4.57 6.68
N ALA A 165 6.89 5.90 6.58
CA ALA A 165 8.05 6.77 6.62
C ALA A 165 8.61 6.77 8.04
N MET A 166 9.89 6.50 8.20
CA MET A 166 10.57 6.70 9.48
C MET A 166 11.03 8.15 9.52
N THR A 167 10.15 9.05 9.93
CA THR A 167 10.59 10.39 10.32
C THR A 167 11.38 10.25 11.61
N GLY A 168 12.68 10.45 11.54
CA GLY A 168 13.48 10.62 12.73
C GLY A 168 12.97 11.85 13.48
N LEU A 169 12.26 11.65 14.57
CA LEU A 169 12.13 12.67 15.64
C LEU A 169 13.49 12.75 16.32
N GLY A 170 14.40 13.50 15.75
CA GLY A 170 15.71 13.75 16.35
C GLY A 170 16.36 14.91 15.63
N ASP A 171 16.41 16.06 16.31
CA ASP A 171 17.31 17.18 16.01
C ASP A 171 18.78 16.75 16.17
N GLY A 172 19.21 15.75 15.41
CA GLY A 172 20.57 15.20 15.52
C GLY A 172 21.06 14.70 14.18
N GLU A 173 22.11 15.30 13.70
CA GLU A 173 22.75 15.21 12.39
C GLU A 173 23.25 13.83 11.93
N ASN A 174 22.78 12.68 12.46
CA ASN A 174 23.39 11.37 12.14
C ASN A 174 22.42 10.17 12.16
N HIS A 175 21.16 10.29 11.77
CA HIS A 175 20.35 9.11 11.49
C HIS A 175 20.18 8.91 9.98
N GLU A 176 21.19 8.28 9.36
CA GLU A 176 21.04 7.61 8.07
C GLU A 176 20.09 6.42 8.23
N GLY A 177 18.80 6.67 8.33
CA GLY A 177 17.77 5.64 8.46
C GLY A 177 17.61 4.89 7.13
N GLY A 178 17.93 3.59 7.10
CA GLY A 178 17.74 2.73 5.94
C GLY A 178 16.32 2.79 5.36
N ASN A 179 15.30 2.97 6.19
CA ASN A 179 13.91 3.13 5.78
C ASN A 179 13.67 4.34 4.85
N ASP A 180 14.39 5.44 5.03
CA ASP A 180 14.23 6.61 4.16
C ASP A 180 14.77 6.33 2.76
N ARG A 181 15.86 5.59 2.64
CA ARG A 181 16.45 5.20 1.34
C ARG A 181 15.52 4.27 0.56
N ILE A 182 14.95 3.26 1.22
CA ILE A 182 14.01 2.32 0.59
C ILE A 182 12.73 3.03 0.17
N SER A 183 12.16 3.86 1.04
CA SER A 183 10.96 4.64 0.74
C SER A 183 11.21 5.63 -0.41
N ALA A 184 12.36 6.30 -0.42
CA ALA A 184 12.78 7.19 -1.51
C ALA A 184 12.95 6.42 -2.83
N PHE A 185 13.60 5.25 -2.80
CA PHE A 185 13.77 4.40 -3.98
C PHE A 185 12.42 3.95 -4.54
N MET A 186 11.52 3.43 -3.69
CA MET A 186 10.19 3.02 -4.12
C MET A 186 9.38 4.19 -4.68
N SER A 187 9.47 5.36 -4.06
CA SER A 187 8.81 6.56 -4.56
C SER A 187 9.33 7.01 -5.91
N HIS A 188 10.64 6.94 -6.11
CA HIS A 188 11.27 7.33 -7.38
C HIS A 188 10.96 6.34 -8.52
N THR A 189 10.85 5.05 -8.20
CA THR A 189 10.59 3.99 -9.18
C THR A 189 9.10 3.76 -9.42
N SER A 190 8.22 4.24 -8.55
CA SER A 190 6.77 4.14 -8.70
C SER A 190 6.24 5.08 -9.78
N ASN A 191 5.16 4.68 -10.46
CA ASN A 191 4.42 5.57 -11.36
C ASN A 191 3.58 6.60 -10.59
N LEU A 192 3.15 6.22 -9.39
CA LEU A 192 2.40 7.08 -8.47
C LEU A 192 2.89 6.86 -7.05
N SER A 193 3.36 7.93 -6.42
CA SER A 193 3.61 7.98 -4.98
C SER A 193 2.48 8.72 -4.28
N ILE A 194 1.96 8.15 -3.21
CA ILE A 194 0.90 8.75 -2.39
C ILE A 194 1.43 8.92 -0.98
N ALA A 195 1.70 10.17 -0.59
CA ALA A 195 2.15 10.48 0.76
C ALA A 195 0.97 10.92 1.63
N VAL A 196 0.78 10.25 2.77
CA VAL A 196 -0.27 10.55 3.75
C VAL A 196 0.39 11.03 5.04
N ARG A 197 0.00 12.23 5.48
CA ARG A 197 0.62 12.94 6.59
C ARG A 197 -0.40 13.45 7.58
N PRO A 198 -0.09 13.48 8.88
CA PRO A 198 -0.91 14.19 9.86
C PRO A 198 -0.92 15.69 9.55
N LEU A 199 -1.82 16.41 10.21
CA LEU A 199 -1.81 17.86 10.17
C LEU A 199 -0.66 18.41 11.00
N SER A 200 0.12 19.34 10.48
CA SER A 200 1.16 20.05 11.23
C SER A 200 0.60 20.87 12.41
N SER A 201 -0.66 21.29 12.32
CA SER A 201 -1.38 22.01 13.37
C SER A 201 -1.93 21.10 14.48
N GLY A 202 -1.68 19.79 14.42
CA GLY A 202 -2.25 18.82 15.34
C GLY A 202 -3.63 18.30 14.91
N ARG A 203 -4.34 17.67 15.83
CA ARG A 203 -5.65 17.03 15.55
C ARG A 203 -6.75 18.06 15.26
N SER A 204 -7.56 17.80 14.26
CA SER A 204 -8.76 18.57 13.92
C SER A 204 -9.99 17.67 13.89
N SER A 205 -11.16 18.21 14.23
CA SER A 205 -12.44 17.49 14.11
C SER A 205 -12.95 17.40 12.68
N THR A 206 -12.46 18.26 11.79
CA THR A 206 -12.95 18.38 10.41
C THR A 206 -11.98 17.82 9.36
N VAL A 207 -10.70 17.66 9.72
CA VAL A 207 -9.63 17.19 8.82
C VAL A 207 -8.81 16.14 9.54
N THR A 208 -8.61 14.98 8.90
CA THR A 208 -7.78 13.91 9.46
C THR A 208 -6.30 14.14 9.14
N GLY A 209 -5.98 14.60 7.94
CA GLY A 209 -4.60 14.81 7.52
C GLY A 209 -4.49 15.39 6.11
N ASN A 210 -3.24 15.44 5.66
CA ASN A 210 -2.88 15.85 4.31
C ASN A 210 -2.55 14.63 3.45
N ILE A 211 -2.90 14.69 2.17
CA ILE A 211 -2.54 13.68 1.18
C ILE A 211 -1.92 14.36 -0.03
N CYS A 212 -0.82 13.80 -0.50
CA CYS A 212 -0.09 14.29 -1.66
C CYS A 212 0.01 13.17 -2.69
N PHE A 213 -0.37 13.46 -3.92
CA PHE A 213 -0.20 12.57 -5.07
C PHE A 213 0.95 13.09 -5.92
N LEU A 214 1.96 12.27 -6.13
CA LEU A 214 3.10 12.53 -7.01
C LEU A 214 3.05 11.53 -8.17
N TRP A 215 2.70 11.99 -9.34
CA TRP A 215 2.76 11.23 -10.58
C TRP A 215 4.16 11.37 -11.19
N ASN A 216 4.87 10.25 -11.29
CA ASN A 216 6.19 10.18 -11.94
C ASN A 216 6.00 9.88 -13.45
N ASP A 217 5.26 10.74 -14.14
CA ASP A 217 5.13 10.67 -15.59
C ASP A 217 6.21 11.55 -16.23
N PRO A 218 7.00 11.04 -17.20
CA PRO A 218 8.04 11.83 -17.88
C PRO A 218 7.49 13.06 -18.61
N GLU A 219 6.22 13.02 -19.05
CA GLU A 219 5.60 14.07 -19.84
C GLU A 219 4.71 15.02 -19.01
N ASP A 220 4.18 14.57 -17.89
CA ASP A 220 3.21 15.34 -17.08
C ASP A 220 3.32 15.03 -15.58
N GLY A 221 4.56 15.03 -15.07
CA GLY A 221 4.81 14.84 -13.63
C GLY A 221 4.11 15.89 -12.80
N GLN A 222 2.97 15.56 -12.18
CA GLN A 222 2.16 16.47 -11.39
C GLN A 222 2.22 16.12 -9.92
N ILE A 223 2.39 17.16 -9.10
CA ILE A 223 2.23 17.06 -7.65
C ILE A 223 0.90 17.71 -7.28
N GLN A 224 0.05 16.98 -6.58
CA GLN A 224 -1.25 17.47 -6.14
C GLN A 224 -1.37 17.30 -4.63
N HIS A 225 -1.76 18.37 -3.95
CA HIS A 225 -1.94 18.41 -2.49
C HIS A 225 -3.41 18.58 -2.14
N PHE A 226 -3.89 17.72 -1.25
CA PHE A 226 -5.25 17.76 -0.73
C PHE A 226 -5.24 17.57 0.78
N GLN A 227 -6.37 17.85 1.38
CA GLN A 227 -6.72 17.41 2.73
C GLN A 227 -7.71 16.25 2.64
N PHE A 228 -7.74 15.43 3.67
CA PHE A 228 -8.73 14.35 3.74
C PHE A 228 -9.34 14.24 5.13
N ARG A 229 -10.54 13.68 5.16
CA ARG A 229 -11.26 13.33 6.37
C ARG A 229 -11.72 11.89 6.27
N VAL A 230 -11.37 11.09 7.29
CA VAL A 230 -11.89 9.73 7.43
C VAL A 230 -13.22 9.79 8.16
N GLU A 231 -14.25 9.24 7.57
CA GLU A 231 -15.58 9.05 8.14
C GLU A 231 -15.83 7.56 8.40
N GLU A 232 -16.91 7.23 9.08
CA GLU A 232 -17.19 5.83 9.44
C GLU A 232 -17.29 4.87 8.23
N LYS A 233 -17.84 5.37 7.10
CA LYS A 233 -18.06 4.59 5.87
C LYS A 233 -17.54 5.26 4.60
N ASP A 234 -16.75 6.31 4.73
CA ASP A 234 -16.21 7.03 3.58
C ASP A 234 -14.92 7.76 3.93
N VAL A 235 -14.20 8.19 2.92
CA VAL A 235 -13.07 9.12 3.03
C VAL A 235 -13.29 10.24 2.04
N LYS A 236 -13.35 11.46 2.55
CA LYS A 236 -13.50 12.67 1.73
C LYS A 236 -12.15 13.31 1.50
N VAL A 237 -11.83 13.55 0.25
CA VAL A 237 -10.64 14.31 -0.20
C VAL A 237 -11.10 15.63 -0.78
N PHE A 238 -10.48 16.72 -0.35
CA PHE A 238 -10.86 18.08 -0.75
C PHE A 238 -9.63 19.00 -0.86
N ALA A 239 -9.77 20.12 -1.56
CA ALA A 239 -8.69 21.07 -1.75
C ALA A 239 -8.27 21.71 -0.40
N ILE A 240 -6.98 22.04 -0.27
CA ILE A 240 -6.45 22.71 0.92
C ILE A 240 -7.17 24.04 1.11
N GLY A 241 -7.61 24.30 2.35
CA GLY A 241 -8.32 25.54 2.73
C GLY A 241 -9.83 25.50 2.50
N THR A 242 -10.38 24.46 1.90
CA THR A 242 -11.83 24.23 1.88
C THR A 242 -12.18 23.38 3.10
N SER A 243 -12.90 23.95 4.08
CA SER A 243 -13.38 23.15 5.19
C SER A 243 -14.40 22.12 4.70
N GLY A 244 -14.34 20.88 5.20
CA GLY A 244 -15.32 19.83 4.87
C GLY A 244 -16.79 20.14 5.26
N ALA A 245 -17.07 21.37 5.67
CA ALA A 245 -18.41 21.89 5.97
C ALA A 245 -19.13 22.47 4.71
N VAL A 246 -18.46 22.53 3.56
CA VAL A 246 -18.98 23.16 2.33
C VAL A 246 -19.25 22.14 1.21
N LEU A 247 -19.14 20.83 1.52
CA LEU A 247 -19.45 19.77 0.56
C LEU A 247 -20.65 18.93 1.01
#